data_36f3ff09fde68a3193d3302e9063a481
#
_entry.id   36f3ff09fde68a3193d3302e9063a481
#
_cell.length_a   1.000
_cell.length_b   1.000
_cell.length_c   1.000
_cell.angle_alpha   90.00
_cell.angle_beta   90.00
_cell.angle_gamma   90.00
#
_symmetry.space_group_name_H-M   'P 1'
#
loop_
_entity.id
_entity.type
_entity.pdbx_description
1 polymer ?
#
loop_
_entity_poly.entity_id
_entity_poly.type
_entity_poly.pdbx_seq_one_letter_code
_entity_poly.pdbx_strand_id
1 'polypeptide(L)'
;MKIQALLFDCDGVLAETERDGHRVAYNRAMQELGVEAEWSEEEYGELVLISGGKERLKYFFDKYPSRFPADTYSSDLIQDIYLKKTAIFKSMANCGSLPPRSGIARMIREAHENGLLLFVCSTSHRESVEALLRHNYGEECLAWFTKLYCGDIVAKKKPAPDIYLLSKDEFKLDADRCFVIEDSRNGLLAACGAGMHCLITQSFYTVNEDFSEADITTTCLGDPGGEQGRILKSSRPMPGRGFISVADLDFLL
;
A
#
# COMPACT_ATOMS: atom_id res chain seq x y z
N MET A 1 -25.53 -5.74 6.33
CA MET A 1 -24.14 -6.14 6.08
C MET A 1 -23.41 -6.30 7.40
N LYS A 2 -22.55 -7.30 7.55
CA LYS A 2 -21.80 -7.55 8.79
C LYS A 2 -20.55 -6.68 8.86
N ILE A 3 -19.92 -6.40 7.70
CA ILE A 3 -18.72 -5.53 7.59
C ILE A 3 -19.06 -4.12 8.08
N GLN A 4 -18.16 -3.54 8.86
CA GLN A 4 -18.23 -2.18 9.37
C GLN A 4 -17.31 -1.24 8.59
N ALA A 5 -16.10 -1.70 8.22
CA ALA A 5 -15.07 -0.87 7.62
C ALA A 5 -14.18 -1.63 6.63
N LEU A 6 -13.69 -0.91 5.62
CA LEU A 6 -12.57 -1.31 4.79
C LEU A 6 -11.38 -0.38 5.01
N LEU A 7 -10.20 -0.97 5.24
CA LEU A 7 -8.96 -0.25 5.46
C LEU A 7 -7.98 -0.62 4.33
N PHE A 8 -7.66 0.34 3.47
CA PHE A 8 -6.79 0.12 2.32
C PHE A 8 -5.35 0.51 2.66
N ASP A 9 -4.39 -0.34 2.32
CA ASP A 9 -3.05 0.16 2.06
C ASP A 9 -3.03 1.01 0.78
N CYS A 10 -1.97 1.73 0.53
CA CYS A 10 -1.83 2.57 -0.66
C CYS A 10 -0.98 1.92 -1.74
N ASP A 11 0.27 1.61 -1.37
CA ASP A 11 1.30 1.17 -2.31
C ASP A 11 1.12 -0.31 -2.64
N GLY A 12 0.97 -0.64 -3.92
CA GLY A 12 0.64 -2.02 -4.33
C GLY A 12 -0.84 -2.40 -4.15
N VAL A 13 -1.68 -1.54 -3.55
CA VAL A 13 -3.13 -1.73 -3.39
C VAL A 13 -3.93 -0.73 -4.21
N LEU A 14 -3.86 0.57 -3.89
CA LEU A 14 -4.59 1.58 -4.66
C LEU A 14 -4.02 1.71 -6.08
N ALA A 15 -2.69 1.64 -6.22
CA ALA A 15 -2.00 1.65 -7.50
C ALA A 15 -0.71 0.81 -7.41
N GLU A 16 -0.14 0.41 -8.57
CA GLU A 16 1.17 -0.26 -8.64
C GLU A 16 2.27 0.81 -8.51
N THR A 17 2.55 1.24 -7.29
CA THR A 17 3.39 2.39 -7.00
C THR A 17 4.85 2.05 -6.72
N GLU A 18 5.16 0.82 -6.30
CA GLU A 18 6.53 0.51 -5.88
C GLU A 18 7.48 0.41 -7.07
N ARG A 19 7.15 -0.38 -8.10
CA ARG A 19 7.99 -0.55 -9.28
C ARG A 19 8.05 0.72 -10.14
N ASP A 20 6.88 1.24 -10.51
CA ASP A 20 6.75 2.28 -11.55
C ASP A 20 6.75 3.70 -10.97
N GLY A 21 6.58 3.82 -9.65
CA GLY A 21 6.52 5.08 -8.93
C GLY A 21 7.71 5.30 -8.01
N HIS A 22 7.73 4.63 -6.88
CA HIS A 22 8.72 4.88 -5.84
C HIS A 22 10.15 4.60 -6.28
N ARG A 23 10.42 3.47 -6.92
CA ARG A 23 11.74 3.15 -7.46
C ARG A 23 12.23 4.23 -8.44
N VAL A 24 11.37 4.59 -9.40
CA VAL A 24 11.69 5.62 -10.41
C VAL A 24 11.95 6.98 -9.75
N ALA A 25 11.14 7.34 -8.75
CA ALA A 25 11.32 8.61 -8.04
C ALA A 25 12.61 8.64 -7.21
N TYR A 26 13.02 7.51 -6.59
CA TYR A 26 14.32 7.40 -5.91
C TYR A 26 15.47 7.56 -6.88
N ASN A 27 15.46 6.84 -8.00
CA ASN A 27 16.52 6.93 -9.01
C ASN A 27 16.68 8.36 -9.54
N ARG A 28 15.57 9.03 -9.85
CA ARG A 28 15.60 10.45 -10.26
C ARG A 28 16.12 11.37 -9.16
N ALA A 29 15.69 11.16 -7.90
CA ALA A 29 16.15 11.97 -6.78
C ALA A 29 17.65 11.83 -6.54
N MET A 30 18.18 10.60 -6.58
CA MET A 30 19.60 10.32 -6.45
C MET A 30 20.39 10.96 -7.60
N GLN A 31 19.94 10.81 -8.84
CA GLN A 31 20.55 11.42 -10.01
C GLN A 31 20.61 12.96 -9.91
N GLU A 32 19.51 13.61 -9.53
CA GLU A 32 19.43 15.07 -9.41
C GLU A 32 20.27 15.62 -8.24
N LEU A 33 20.61 14.80 -7.27
CA LEU A 33 21.50 15.14 -6.14
C LEU A 33 22.94 14.68 -6.35
N GLY A 34 23.28 14.18 -7.56
CA GLY A 34 24.63 13.75 -7.90
C GLY A 34 25.09 12.47 -7.21
N VAL A 35 24.16 11.65 -6.72
CA VAL A 35 24.47 10.34 -6.16
C VAL A 35 24.55 9.32 -7.29
N GLU A 36 25.71 8.69 -7.46
CA GLU A 36 25.96 7.67 -8.49
C GLU A 36 25.34 6.32 -8.08
N ALA A 37 24.02 6.28 -7.95
CA ALA A 37 23.25 5.07 -7.67
C ALA A 37 22.00 5.02 -8.52
N GLU A 38 21.67 3.82 -8.99
CA GLU A 38 20.41 3.52 -9.68
C GLU A 38 19.95 2.13 -9.22
N TRP A 39 18.73 2.04 -8.74
CA TRP A 39 18.13 0.78 -8.32
C TRP A 39 17.46 0.09 -9.49
N SER A 40 17.91 -1.12 -9.82
CA SER A 40 17.20 -2.01 -10.75
C SER A 40 15.89 -2.50 -10.13
N GLU A 41 15.04 -3.15 -10.92
CA GLU A 41 13.82 -3.77 -10.39
C GLU A 41 14.15 -4.88 -9.38
N GLU A 42 15.19 -5.68 -9.65
CA GLU A 42 15.63 -6.75 -8.76
C GLU A 42 16.18 -6.20 -7.44
N GLU A 43 17.09 -5.22 -7.50
CA GLU A 43 17.65 -4.60 -6.31
C GLU A 43 16.57 -3.90 -5.47
N TYR A 44 15.63 -3.22 -6.14
CA TYR A 44 14.52 -2.60 -5.44
C TYR A 44 13.59 -3.63 -4.80
N GLY A 45 13.43 -4.80 -5.40
CA GLY A 45 12.68 -5.93 -4.83
C GLY A 45 13.23 -6.42 -3.48
N GLU A 46 14.56 -6.34 -3.27
CA GLU A 46 15.15 -6.59 -1.94
C GLU A 46 14.93 -5.42 -0.98
N LEU A 47 15.05 -4.19 -1.49
CA LEU A 47 14.96 -2.97 -0.69
C LEU A 47 13.53 -2.67 -0.23
N VAL A 48 12.51 -3.06 -1.00
CA VAL A 48 11.10 -2.82 -0.67
C VAL A 48 10.67 -3.54 0.61
N LEU A 49 11.35 -4.61 0.98
CA LEU A 49 11.12 -5.33 2.24
C LEU A 49 11.45 -4.49 3.48
N ILE A 50 12.25 -3.43 3.31
CA ILE A 50 12.57 -2.48 4.38
C ILE A 50 11.47 -1.42 4.44
N SER A 51 10.64 -1.50 5.47
CA SER A 51 9.58 -0.52 5.72
C SER A 51 10.15 0.85 6.05
N GLY A 52 9.69 1.89 5.32
CA GLY A 52 10.12 3.26 5.52
C GLY A 52 11.21 3.70 4.54
N GLY A 53 10.97 4.86 3.92
CA GLY A 53 11.80 5.33 2.83
C GLY A 53 13.20 5.77 3.23
N LYS A 54 13.36 6.34 4.43
CA LYS A 54 14.67 6.75 4.97
C LYS A 54 15.46 5.54 5.46
N GLU A 55 14.78 4.60 6.10
CA GLU A 55 15.32 3.34 6.57
C GLU A 55 15.86 2.49 5.40
N ARG A 56 15.12 2.46 4.29
CA ARG A 56 15.49 1.82 3.03
C ARG A 56 16.75 2.44 2.42
N LEU A 57 16.84 3.78 2.35
CA LEU A 57 18.03 4.49 1.88
C LEU A 57 19.24 4.20 2.76
N LYS A 58 19.06 4.29 4.08
CA LYS A 58 20.15 3.99 5.02
C LYS A 58 20.66 2.56 4.85
N TYR A 59 19.76 1.57 4.79
CA TYR A 59 20.13 0.18 4.55
C TYR A 59 20.90 0.01 3.24
N PHE A 60 20.47 0.66 2.16
CA PHE A 60 21.16 0.61 0.87
C PHE A 60 22.59 1.13 0.96
N PHE A 61 22.81 2.29 1.56
CA PHE A 61 24.16 2.85 1.71
C PHE A 61 25.04 1.98 2.61
N ASP A 62 24.50 1.50 3.72
CA ASP A 62 25.21 0.60 4.64
C ASP A 62 25.61 -0.75 3.97
N LYS A 63 24.77 -1.25 3.04
CA LYS A 63 25.02 -2.51 2.31
C LYS A 63 26.21 -2.42 1.37
N TYR A 64 26.54 -1.23 0.87
CA TYR A 64 27.62 -1.03 -0.10
C TYR A 64 28.69 -0.03 0.37
N PRO A 65 29.39 -0.31 1.51
CA PRO A 65 30.33 0.65 2.12
C PRO A 65 31.56 0.95 1.26
N SER A 66 31.93 0.06 0.32
CA SER A 66 33.03 0.31 -0.61
C SER A 66 32.66 1.30 -1.72
N ARG A 67 31.37 1.38 -2.07
CA ARG A 67 30.84 2.32 -3.07
C ARG A 67 30.37 3.63 -2.42
N PHE A 68 29.85 3.52 -1.21
CA PHE A 68 29.35 4.63 -0.39
C PHE A 68 30.01 4.59 0.98
N PRO A 69 31.26 5.12 1.14
CA PRO A 69 31.89 5.24 2.43
C PRO A 69 31.02 6.05 3.43
N ALA A 70 31.07 5.70 4.70
CA ALA A 70 30.18 6.28 5.73
C ALA A 70 30.33 7.81 5.89
N ASP A 71 31.42 8.39 5.43
CA ASP A 71 31.70 9.83 5.39
C ASP A 71 31.10 10.52 4.15
N THR A 72 30.64 9.78 3.14
CA THR A 72 30.09 10.32 1.88
C THR A 72 28.56 10.42 1.88
N TYR A 73 27.86 9.77 2.82
CA TYR A 73 26.42 9.90 2.98
C TYR A 73 26.07 10.29 4.42
N SER A 74 25.48 11.45 4.57
CA SER A 74 25.02 11.97 5.85
C SER A 74 23.52 11.68 6.04
N SER A 75 23.05 11.83 7.29
CA SER A 75 21.61 11.87 7.56
C SER A 75 20.90 12.94 6.75
N ASP A 76 21.58 14.07 6.47
CA ASP A 76 21.04 15.17 5.69
C ASP A 76 20.88 14.77 4.22
N LEU A 77 21.84 14.09 3.61
CA LEU A 77 21.71 13.55 2.26
C LEU A 77 20.54 12.56 2.15
N ILE A 78 20.41 11.65 3.13
CA ILE A 78 19.26 10.72 3.17
C ILE A 78 17.94 11.50 3.23
N GLN A 79 17.88 12.54 4.05
CA GLN A 79 16.70 13.40 4.16
C GLN A 79 16.42 14.15 2.84
N ASP A 80 17.44 14.68 2.18
CA ASP A 80 17.33 15.41 0.91
C ASP A 80 16.84 14.49 -0.21
N ILE A 81 17.40 13.28 -0.32
CA ILE A 81 16.92 12.25 -1.28
C ILE A 81 15.45 11.92 -1.00
N TYR A 82 15.08 11.70 0.26
CA TYR A 82 13.72 11.37 0.64
C TYR A 82 12.73 12.49 0.30
N LEU A 83 13.06 13.74 0.58
CA LEU A 83 12.21 14.90 0.26
C LEU A 83 12.08 15.10 -1.26
N LYS A 84 13.19 15.01 -1.98
CA LYS A 84 13.22 15.12 -3.44
C LYS A 84 12.38 14.02 -4.09
N LYS A 85 12.61 12.76 -3.67
CA LYS A 85 11.82 11.60 -4.10
C LYS A 85 10.33 11.81 -3.86
N THR A 86 9.95 12.34 -2.69
CA THR A 86 8.54 12.58 -2.35
C THR A 86 7.91 13.61 -3.29
N ALA A 87 8.63 14.69 -3.61
CA ALA A 87 8.17 15.71 -4.58
C ALA A 87 8.01 15.12 -5.99
N ILE A 88 8.98 14.32 -6.45
CA ILE A 88 8.92 13.64 -7.76
C ILE A 88 7.74 12.67 -7.81
N PHE A 89 7.58 11.82 -6.79
CA PHE A 89 6.47 10.86 -6.72
C PHE A 89 5.11 11.56 -6.72
N LYS A 90 4.96 12.65 -5.95
CA LYS A 90 3.74 13.47 -5.95
C LYS A 90 3.42 14.04 -7.35
N SER A 91 4.44 14.49 -8.08
CA SER A 91 4.29 14.93 -9.47
C SER A 91 3.82 13.79 -10.37
N MET A 92 4.40 12.58 -10.23
CA MET A 92 3.99 11.40 -10.98
C MET A 92 2.54 11.00 -10.70
N ALA A 93 2.12 11.03 -9.43
CA ALA A 93 0.74 10.76 -9.03
C ALA A 93 -0.23 11.77 -9.65
N ASN A 94 0.11 13.06 -9.65
CA ASN A 94 -0.73 14.12 -10.21
C ASN A 94 -0.86 14.08 -11.75
N CYS A 95 0.11 13.53 -12.47
CA CYS A 95 0.06 13.45 -13.94
C CYS A 95 -0.46 12.11 -14.48
N GLY A 96 -0.97 11.21 -13.60
CA GLY A 96 -1.55 9.94 -14.02
C GLY A 96 -0.57 8.86 -14.45
N SER A 97 0.70 9.00 -14.07
CA SER A 97 1.73 7.98 -14.40
C SER A 97 1.59 6.70 -13.55
N LEU A 98 0.68 6.69 -12.57
CA LEU A 98 0.48 5.60 -11.63
C LEU A 98 -0.99 5.14 -11.71
N PRO A 99 -1.36 4.27 -12.66
CA PRO A 99 -2.75 3.86 -12.87
C PRO A 99 -3.29 3.07 -11.67
N PRO A 100 -4.61 3.15 -11.42
CA PRO A 100 -5.26 2.39 -10.36
C PRO A 100 -5.20 0.88 -10.65
N ARG A 101 -5.17 0.08 -9.59
CA ARG A 101 -5.28 -1.38 -9.73
C ARG A 101 -6.73 -1.80 -9.95
N SER A 102 -6.87 -2.85 -10.77
CA SER A 102 -8.17 -3.38 -11.19
C SER A 102 -9.05 -3.78 -10.00
N GLY A 103 -10.32 -3.35 -10.04
CA GLY A 103 -11.35 -3.63 -9.04
C GLY A 103 -11.35 -2.70 -7.82
N ILE A 104 -10.30 -1.90 -7.60
CA ILE A 104 -10.22 -1.02 -6.42
C ILE A 104 -11.26 0.10 -6.50
N ALA A 105 -11.41 0.79 -7.63
CA ALA A 105 -12.41 1.84 -7.81
C ALA A 105 -13.83 1.34 -7.55
N ARG A 106 -14.14 0.12 -8.02
CA ARG A 106 -15.43 -0.54 -7.79
C ARG A 106 -15.61 -0.90 -6.31
N MET A 107 -14.60 -1.50 -5.68
CA MET A 107 -14.65 -1.88 -4.25
C MET A 107 -14.90 -0.67 -3.35
N ILE A 108 -14.21 0.46 -3.60
CA ILE A 108 -14.40 1.71 -2.86
C ILE A 108 -15.85 2.22 -3.03
N ARG A 109 -16.37 2.23 -4.26
CA ARG A 109 -17.74 2.66 -4.55
C ARG A 109 -18.77 1.75 -3.88
N GLU A 110 -18.67 0.44 -4.04
CA GLU A 110 -19.56 -0.52 -3.40
C GLU A 110 -19.56 -0.35 -1.87
N ALA A 111 -18.40 -0.15 -1.26
CA ALA A 111 -18.28 0.06 0.17
C ALA A 111 -18.97 1.37 0.62
N HIS A 112 -18.76 2.47 -0.11
CA HIS A 112 -19.41 3.74 0.15
C HIS A 112 -20.94 3.64 0.03
N GLU A 113 -21.45 3.05 -1.07
CA GLU A 113 -22.88 2.86 -1.31
C GLU A 113 -23.55 1.97 -0.24
N ASN A 114 -22.80 1.07 0.37
CA ASN A 114 -23.27 0.23 1.49
C ASN A 114 -23.06 0.88 2.87
N GLY A 115 -22.58 2.13 2.93
CA GLY A 115 -22.40 2.88 4.18
C GLY A 115 -21.25 2.39 5.05
N LEU A 116 -20.25 1.71 4.48
CA LEU A 116 -19.07 1.28 5.21
C LEU A 116 -18.13 2.47 5.49
N LEU A 117 -17.42 2.43 6.60
CA LEU A 117 -16.34 3.36 6.88
C LEU A 117 -15.12 2.99 6.03
N LEU A 118 -14.52 3.99 5.37
CA LEU A 118 -13.37 3.81 4.49
C LEU A 118 -12.14 4.51 5.07
N PHE A 119 -11.01 3.80 5.12
CA PHE A 119 -9.75 4.32 5.60
C PHE A 119 -8.62 4.01 4.63
N VAL A 120 -7.61 4.90 4.58
CA VAL A 120 -6.30 4.54 4.06
C VAL A 120 -5.34 4.43 5.23
N CYS A 121 -4.52 3.37 5.25
CA CYS A 121 -3.53 3.08 6.29
C CYS A 121 -2.17 2.79 5.64
N SER A 122 -1.37 3.83 5.39
CA SER A 122 -0.13 3.75 4.62
C SER A 122 1.04 4.47 5.29
N THR A 123 2.26 3.98 5.09
CA THR A 123 3.48 4.69 5.48
C THR A 123 3.88 5.78 4.49
N SER A 124 3.22 5.89 3.36
CA SER A 124 3.44 6.93 2.35
C SER A 124 3.00 8.30 2.83
N HIS A 125 3.67 9.36 2.32
CA HIS A 125 3.38 10.73 2.70
C HIS A 125 1.95 11.12 2.31
N ARG A 126 1.21 11.77 3.22
CA ARG A 126 -0.21 12.10 3.08
C ARG A 126 -0.54 12.79 1.76
N GLU A 127 0.23 13.80 1.40
CA GLU A 127 -0.02 14.56 0.14
C GLU A 127 0.14 13.69 -1.12
N SER A 128 1.02 12.68 -1.07
CA SER A 128 1.19 11.74 -2.18
C SER A 128 -0.02 10.81 -2.31
N VAL A 129 -0.54 10.33 -1.19
CA VAL A 129 -1.76 9.50 -1.14
C VAL A 129 -2.97 10.29 -1.64
N GLU A 130 -3.13 11.54 -1.17
CA GLU A 130 -4.22 12.41 -1.64
C GLU A 130 -4.12 12.72 -3.14
N ALA A 131 -2.91 12.98 -3.65
CA ALA A 131 -2.68 13.21 -5.07
C ALA A 131 -3.09 11.99 -5.91
N LEU A 132 -2.70 10.79 -5.48
CA LEU A 132 -3.05 9.52 -6.13
C LEU A 132 -4.56 9.29 -6.11
N LEU A 133 -5.21 9.49 -4.96
CA LEU A 133 -6.65 9.33 -4.83
C LEU A 133 -7.42 10.31 -5.73
N ARG A 134 -7.05 11.59 -5.73
CA ARG A 134 -7.68 12.60 -6.59
C ARG A 134 -7.55 12.27 -8.06
N HIS A 135 -6.35 11.91 -8.49
CA HIS A 135 -6.12 11.64 -9.91
C HIS A 135 -6.84 10.37 -10.38
N ASN A 136 -6.68 9.28 -9.64
CA ASN A 136 -7.16 7.96 -10.08
C ASN A 136 -8.66 7.74 -9.84
N TYR A 137 -9.22 8.38 -8.78
CA TYR A 137 -10.58 8.08 -8.33
C TYR A 137 -11.48 9.31 -8.26
N GLY A 138 -10.91 10.53 -8.38
CA GLY A 138 -11.64 11.80 -8.34
C GLY A 138 -11.78 12.39 -6.94
N GLU A 139 -12.08 13.70 -6.89
CA GLU A 139 -12.23 14.46 -5.64
C GLU A 139 -13.41 13.96 -4.81
N GLU A 140 -14.49 13.54 -5.46
CA GLU A 140 -15.66 12.97 -4.80
C GLU A 140 -15.31 11.68 -4.05
N CYS A 141 -14.54 10.79 -4.69
CA CYS A 141 -14.10 9.54 -4.08
C CYS A 141 -13.18 9.79 -2.87
N LEU A 142 -12.30 10.78 -2.94
CA LEU A 142 -11.48 11.17 -1.79
C LEU A 142 -12.35 11.59 -0.59
N ALA A 143 -13.46 12.28 -0.83
CA ALA A 143 -14.38 12.69 0.22
C ALA A 143 -15.15 11.53 0.88
N TRP A 144 -15.20 10.35 0.26
CA TRP A 144 -15.81 9.15 0.86
C TRP A 144 -14.95 8.52 1.95
N PHE A 145 -13.65 8.81 1.97
CA PHE A 145 -12.76 8.27 3.00
C PHE A 145 -12.98 9.00 4.32
N THR A 146 -13.32 8.24 5.35
CA THR A 146 -13.52 8.72 6.72
C THR A 146 -12.23 9.35 7.27
N LYS A 147 -11.09 8.69 7.02
CA LYS A 147 -9.77 9.22 7.41
C LYS A 147 -8.64 8.56 6.62
N LEU A 148 -7.58 9.35 6.40
CA LEU A 148 -6.32 8.89 5.84
C LEU A 148 -5.27 8.87 6.96
N TYR A 149 -4.83 7.69 7.33
CA TYR A 149 -3.71 7.46 8.24
C TYR A 149 -2.45 7.28 7.38
N CYS A 150 -1.62 8.30 7.30
CA CYS A 150 -0.51 8.38 6.35
C CYS A 150 0.78 8.87 6.99
N GLY A 151 1.92 8.36 6.52
CA GLY A 151 3.25 8.80 6.96
C GLY A 151 3.66 8.29 8.34
N ASP A 152 4.43 9.09 9.05
CA ASP A 152 5.05 8.74 10.34
C ASP A 152 4.10 9.05 11.53
N ILE A 153 2.82 8.66 11.45
CA ILE A 153 1.82 8.94 12.50
C ILE A 153 1.81 7.93 13.64
N VAL A 154 2.48 6.79 13.47
CA VAL A 154 2.65 5.75 14.48
C VAL A 154 4.13 5.49 14.74
N ALA A 155 4.46 5.10 15.98
CA ALA A 155 5.83 4.85 16.38
C ALA A 155 6.42 3.60 15.72
N LYS A 156 5.62 2.56 15.55
CA LYS A 156 6.02 1.30 14.92
C LYS A 156 5.26 1.11 13.62
N LYS A 157 6.02 1.00 12.52
CA LYS A 157 5.48 0.72 11.18
C LYS A 157 5.16 -0.77 11.02
N LYS A 158 4.35 -1.13 10.00
CA LYS A 158 4.12 -2.51 9.59
C LYS A 158 5.47 -3.27 9.52
N PRO A 159 5.56 -4.48 10.09
CA PRO A 159 4.50 -5.41 10.47
C PRO A 159 3.87 -5.17 11.86
N ALA A 160 4.23 -4.11 12.60
CA ALA A 160 3.52 -3.78 13.82
C ALA A 160 2.08 -3.31 13.50
N PRO A 161 1.08 -3.67 14.33
CA PRO A 161 -0.32 -3.39 14.06
C PRO A 161 -0.75 -1.95 14.34
N ASP A 162 0.15 -1.09 14.79
CA ASP A 162 -0.11 0.23 15.38
C ASP A 162 -1.03 1.11 14.51
N ILE A 163 -0.85 1.11 13.18
CA ILE A 163 -1.65 1.94 12.27
C ILE A 163 -3.11 1.46 12.18
N TYR A 164 -3.34 0.15 12.22
CA TYR A 164 -4.68 -0.45 12.22
C TYR A 164 -5.34 -0.33 13.60
N LEU A 165 -4.58 -0.52 14.68
CA LEU A 165 -5.05 -0.29 16.04
C LEU A 165 -5.44 1.17 16.27
N LEU A 166 -4.67 2.13 15.73
CA LEU A 166 -5.01 3.55 15.81
C LEU A 166 -6.38 3.84 15.19
N SER A 167 -6.67 3.30 13.99
CA SER A 167 -7.98 3.46 13.34
C SER A 167 -9.10 2.80 14.14
N LYS A 168 -8.86 1.56 14.63
CA LYS A 168 -9.78 0.80 15.48
C LYS A 168 -10.17 1.58 16.74
N ASP A 169 -9.17 2.09 17.45
CA ASP A 169 -9.39 2.76 18.73
C ASP A 169 -10.09 4.11 18.56
N GLU A 170 -9.71 4.89 17.56
CA GLU A 170 -10.29 6.20 17.29
C GLU A 170 -11.77 6.12 16.89
N PHE A 171 -12.12 5.15 16.03
CA PHE A 171 -13.49 4.99 15.51
C PHE A 171 -14.30 3.90 16.20
N LYS A 172 -13.75 3.28 17.27
CA LYS A 172 -14.40 2.19 18.02
C LYS A 172 -14.85 1.03 17.13
N LEU A 173 -13.97 0.65 16.18
CA LEU A 173 -14.26 -0.41 15.24
C LEU A 173 -14.23 -1.78 15.94
N ASP A 174 -15.12 -2.65 15.52
CA ASP A 174 -15.08 -4.07 15.84
C ASP A 174 -14.13 -4.76 14.85
N ALA A 175 -13.00 -5.27 15.34
CA ALA A 175 -11.97 -5.84 14.48
C ALA A 175 -12.49 -6.99 13.60
N ASP A 176 -13.34 -7.87 14.18
CA ASP A 176 -13.96 -9.01 13.47
C ASP A 176 -14.93 -8.56 12.36
N ARG A 177 -15.21 -7.27 12.25
CA ARG A 177 -16.07 -6.66 11.23
C ARG A 177 -15.32 -5.72 10.28
N CYS A 178 -13.99 -5.76 10.31
CA CYS A 178 -13.12 -4.94 9.48
C CYS A 178 -12.32 -5.82 8.53
N PHE A 179 -12.25 -5.39 7.26
CA PHE A 179 -11.32 -5.96 6.28
C PHE A 179 -10.21 -4.97 5.97
N VAL A 180 -8.98 -5.44 6.09
CA VAL A 180 -7.80 -4.76 5.56
C VAL A 180 -7.56 -5.28 4.14
N ILE A 181 -7.29 -4.37 3.20
CA ILE A 181 -6.89 -4.70 1.83
C ILE A 181 -5.43 -4.31 1.69
N GLU A 182 -4.59 -5.31 1.48
CA GLU A 182 -3.14 -5.23 1.52
C GLU A 182 -2.51 -5.98 0.33
N ASP A 183 -1.21 -5.76 0.11
CA ASP A 183 -0.45 -6.50 -0.90
C ASP A 183 0.75 -7.25 -0.31
N SER A 184 1.20 -6.88 0.89
CA SER A 184 2.49 -7.29 1.47
C SER A 184 2.37 -8.17 2.71
N ARG A 185 3.40 -9.00 2.94
CA ARG A 185 3.54 -9.79 4.17
C ARG A 185 3.54 -8.91 5.43
N ASN A 186 4.24 -7.79 5.38
CA ASN A 186 4.28 -6.85 6.51
C ASN A 186 2.89 -6.28 6.83
N GLY A 187 2.11 -5.96 5.81
CA GLY A 187 0.75 -5.48 5.99
C GLY A 187 -0.19 -6.55 6.50
N LEU A 188 -0.09 -7.78 5.98
CA LEU A 188 -0.86 -8.92 6.50
C LEU A 188 -0.61 -9.15 7.99
N LEU A 189 0.66 -9.20 8.40
CA LEU A 189 1.00 -9.40 9.81
C LEU A 189 0.48 -8.27 10.71
N ALA A 190 0.51 -7.03 10.20
CA ALA A 190 -0.07 -5.88 10.91
C ALA A 190 -1.59 -6.00 11.07
N ALA A 191 -2.31 -6.42 10.02
CA ALA A 191 -3.76 -6.66 10.06
C ALA A 191 -4.12 -7.77 11.05
N CYS A 192 -3.43 -8.92 10.98
CA CYS A 192 -3.59 -10.02 11.92
C CYS A 192 -3.31 -9.59 13.36
N GLY A 193 -2.25 -8.81 13.59
CA GLY A 193 -1.89 -8.26 14.90
C GLY A 193 -2.94 -7.28 15.46
N ALA A 194 -3.74 -6.65 14.61
CA ALA A 194 -4.88 -5.82 14.99
C ALA A 194 -6.17 -6.63 15.19
N GLY A 195 -6.16 -7.94 14.90
CA GLY A 195 -7.31 -8.84 14.96
C GLY A 195 -8.31 -8.61 13.81
N MET A 196 -7.89 -8.01 12.71
CA MET A 196 -8.73 -7.71 11.55
C MET A 196 -8.58 -8.78 10.48
N HIS A 197 -9.64 -8.98 9.68
CA HIS A 197 -9.59 -9.80 8.48
C HIS A 197 -8.71 -9.15 7.41
N CYS A 198 -8.06 -9.98 6.56
CA CYS A 198 -7.18 -9.47 5.53
C CYS A 198 -7.44 -10.11 4.17
N LEU A 199 -7.63 -9.25 3.16
CA LEU A 199 -7.60 -9.60 1.76
C LEU A 199 -6.28 -9.12 1.17
N ILE A 200 -5.51 -10.05 0.62
CA ILE A 200 -4.27 -9.76 -0.12
C ILE A 200 -4.55 -9.67 -1.61
N THR A 201 -4.15 -8.56 -2.21
CA THR A 201 -4.07 -8.37 -3.66
C THR A 201 -2.60 -8.26 -4.05
N GLN A 202 -2.01 -9.38 -4.53
CA GLN A 202 -0.57 -9.45 -4.83
C GLN A 202 -0.14 -8.35 -5.80
N SER A 203 0.92 -7.61 -5.46
CA SER A 203 1.60 -6.65 -6.32
C SER A 203 2.81 -7.28 -7.02
N PHE A 204 3.50 -6.51 -7.88
CA PHE A 204 4.65 -7.00 -8.63
C PHE A 204 5.75 -7.63 -7.76
N TYR A 205 6.05 -7.02 -6.61
CA TYR A 205 7.13 -7.48 -5.72
C TYR A 205 6.69 -8.54 -4.71
N THR A 206 5.39 -8.76 -4.51
CA THR A 206 4.88 -9.57 -3.41
C THR A 206 4.38 -10.96 -3.83
N VAL A 207 4.48 -11.30 -5.11
CA VAL A 207 3.98 -12.59 -5.67
C VAL A 207 4.56 -13.84 -5.01
N ASN A 208 5.74 -13.75 -4.40
CA ASN A 208 6.43 -14.86 -3.74
C ASN A 208 6.39 -14.77 -2.20
N GLU A 209 5.67 -13.81 -1.64
CA GLU A 209 5.54 -13.70 -0.19
C GLU A 209 4.56 -14.75 0.38
N ASP A 210 4.74 -15.10 1.65
CA ASP A 210 3.85 -16.02 2.35
C ASP A 210 2.61 -15.28 2.87
N PHE A 211 1.44 -15.67 2.38
CA PHE A 211 0.13 -15.14 2.76
C PHE A 211 -0.76 -16.19 3.43
N SER A 212 -0.15 -17.11 4.18
CA SER A 212 -0.87 -18.24 4.79
C SER A 212 -1.94 -17.83 5.79
N GLU A 213 -1.82 -16.66 6.45
CA GLU A 213 -2.80 -16.16 7.43
C GLU A 213 -3.94 -15.32 6.78
N ALA A 214 -3.81 -14.94 5.50
CA ALA A 214 -4.84 -14.13 4.85
C ALA A 214 -6.17 -14.89 4.68
N ASP A 215 -7.30 -14.20 4.83
CA ASP A 215 -8.62 -14.75 4.53
C ASP A 215 -8.81 -14.99 3.02
N ILE A 216 -8.30 -14.08 2.20
CA ILE A 216 -8.26 -14.17 0.74
C ILE A 216 -6.89 -13.73 0.22
N THR A 217 -6.38 -14.43 -0.78
CA THR A 217 -5.26 -13.97 -1.61
C THR A 217 -5.68 -14.03 -3.08
N THR A 218 -5.50 -12.92 -3.81
CA THR A 218 -5.87 -12.78 -5.22
C THR A 218 -4.79 -12.03 -6.01
N THR A 219 -4.77 -12.19 -7.32
CA THR A 219 -3.87 -11.42 -8.21
C THR A 219 -4.28 -9.96 -8.34
N CYS A 220 -5.59 -9.67 -8.37
CA CYS A 220 -6.19 -8.34 -8.29
C CYS A 220 -7.66 -8.49 -7.86
N LEU A 221 -8.35 -7.40 -7.54
CA LEU A 221 -9.77 -7.48 -7.19
C LEU A 221 -10.67 -7.73 -8.42
N GLY A 222 -10.18 -7.42 -9.61
CA GLY A 222 -10.87 -7.65 -10.88
C GLY A 222 -12.10 -6.78 -11.10
N ASP A 223 -12.49 -6.64 -12.36
CA ASP A 223 -13.69 -5.89 -12.76
C ASP A 223 -14.56 -6.69 -13.72
N PRO A 224 -15.90 -6.62 -13.61
CA PRO A 224 -16.82 -7.20 -14.60
C PRO A 224 -16.55 -6.58 -15.98
N GLY A 225 -16.15 -7.40 -16.95
CA GLY A 225 -15.84 -6.95 -18.31
C GLY A 225 -14.47 -6.26 -18.48
N GLY A 226 -13.67 -6.17 -17.42
CA GLY A 226 -12.28 -5.68 -17.43
C GLY A 226 -11.26 -6.77 -17.11
N GLU A 227 -10.16 -6.38 -16.49
CA GLU A 227 -9.15 -7.32 -16.00
C GLU A 227 -9.76 -8.26 -14.97
N GLN A 228 -9.49 -9.55 -15.11
CA GLN A 228 -10.03 -10.59 -14.23
C GLN A 228 -9.05 -10.95 -13.12
N GLY A 229 -9.50 -10.88 -11.87
CA GLY A 229 -8.77 -11.36 -10.71
C GLY A 229 -8.85 -12.89 -10.60
N ARG A 230 -7.75 -13.50 -10.17
CA ARG A 230 -7.70 -14.94 -9.87
C ARG A 230 -7.51 -15.11 -8.37
N ILE A 231 -8.47 -15.77 -7.72
CA ILE A 231 -8.34 -16.15 -6.31
C ILE A 231 -7.31 -17.26 -6.21
N LEU A 232 -6.25 -17.04 -5.45
CA LEU A 232 -5.16 -17.97 -5.21
C LEU A 232 -5.40 -18.79 -3.94
N LYS A 233 -6.05 -18.16 -2.94
CA LYS A 233 -6.44 -18.77 -1.67
C LYS A 233 -7.70 -18.08 -1.16
N SER A 234 -8.55 -18.84 -0.47
CA SER A 234 -9.66 -18.30 0.32
C SER A 234 -9.96 -19.21 1.50
N SER A 235 -10.34 -18.62 2.64
CA SER A 235 -10.78 -19.34 3.85
C SER A 235 -12.11 -20.09 3.67
N ARG A 236 -12.94 -19.64 2.71
CA ARG A 236 -14.20 -20.29 2.30
C ARG A 236 -14.31 -20.33 0.79
N PRO A 237 -15.08 -21.28 0.21
CA PRO A 237 -15.33 -21.31 -1.23
C PRO A 237 -15.90 -19.98 -1.74
N MET A 238 -15.28 -19.44 -2.78
CA MET A 238 -15.65 -18.17 -3.40
C MET A 238 -16.15 -18.38 -4.83
N PRO A 239 -17.08 -17.54 -5.33
CA PRO A 239 -17.48 -17.57 -6.73
C PRO A 239 -16.31 -17.28 -7.66
N GLY A 240 -16.07 -18.17 -8.65
CA GLY A 240 -15.01 -18.00 -9.66
C GLY A 240 -15.38 -17.03 -10.79
N ARG A 241 -15.91 -15.84 -10.48
CA ARG A 241 -16.42 -14.89 -11.47
C ARG A 241 -15.41 -13.84 -11.94
N GLY A 242 -14.13 -13.98 -11.53
CA GLY A 242 -13.05 -13.09 -11.96
C GLY A 242 -13.00 -11.74 -11.25
N PHE A 243 -13.85 -11.49 -10.24
CA PHE A 243 -13.79 -10.30 -9.41
C PHE A 243 -14.30 -10.57 -7.98
N ILE A 244 -13.85 -9.77 -7.03
CA ILE A 244 -14.25 -9.82 -5.62
C ILE A 244 -15.04 -8.55 -5.30
N SER A 245 -16.26 -8.68 -4.74
CA SER A 245 -17.14 -7.60 -4.33
C SER A 245 -17.18 -7.45 -2.80
N VAL A 246 -17.75 -6.35 -2.30
CA VAL A 246 -18.02 -6.17 -0.85
C VAL A 246 -18.93 -7.27 -0.31
N ALA A 247 -19.90 -7.75 -1.09
CA ALA A 247 -20.77 -8.85 -0.68
C ALA A 247 -20.01 -10.17 -0.49
N ASP A 248 -18.93 -10.41 -1.24
CA ASP A 248 -18.09 -11.58 -1.05
C ASP A 248 -17.30 -11.51 0.26
N LEU A 249 -16.81 -10.32 0.63
CA LEU A 249 -16.15 -10.12 1.92
C LEU A 249 -17.15 -10.29 3.09
N ASP A 250 -18.37 -9.76 2.95
CA ASP A 250 -19.43 -9.91 3.96
C ASP A 250 -19.84 -11.38 4.17
N PHE A 251 -19.76 -12.20 3.13
CA PHE A 251 -20.01 -13.64 3.20
C PHE A 251 -18.93 -14.39 4.00
N LEU A 252 -17.71 -13.90 4.05
CA LEU A 252 -16.59 -14.53 4.77
C LEU A 252 -16.70 -14.37 6.29
N LEU A 253 -17.38 -13.33 6.78
CA LEU A 253 -17.70 -13.12 8.20
C LEU A 253 -18.86 -14.02 8.64
#